data_bf041f6229cb9406732f075c6886cfc6
#
_entry.id   bf041f6229cb9406732f075c6886cfc6
#
_cell.length_a   1.000
_cell.length_b   1.000
_cell.length_c   1.000
_cell.angle_alpha   90.00
_cell.angle_beta   90.00
_cell.angle_gamma   90.00
#
_symmetry.space_group_name_H-M   'P 1'
#
loop_
_entity.id
_entity.type
_entity.pdbx_description
1 polymer ?
#
loop_
_entity_poly.entity_id
_entity_poly.type
_entity_poly.pdbx_seq_one_letter_code
_entity_poly.pdbx_strand_id
1 'polypeptide(L)'
;LASRSGAAPHSYAIAGGEDGKRRLDLLSDIMRETTLRLLEDAGLRRGDRVLDVGCGGGHVALDMAQIVGSEGHVLGIDFDPHVLELAREDARKAGVGTVEFATADAHGFDGGPFSFIHARFLLSHVSEPERVFDRLKAMLAPGGRIAVEDIDMSGAYCFPADAAQDRYQALYTEAVRRGGGDANLGRRLPAVALAAGLHARWRVFQPVHAAGPEKRLTAVTMDMIRGSLLRYGLAEPGEIDAITERLNAFAEDRSTLVALPRMVQVWGAV
;
A
#
# COMPACT_ATOMS: atom_id res chain seq x y z
N LEU A 1 1.94 9.12 -39.50
CA LEU A 1 2.55 7.92 -38.92
C LEU A 1 2.10 7.84 -37.47
N ALA A 2 1.15 6.93 -37.19
CA ALA A 2 0.52 6.78 -35.90
C ALA A 2 1.47 6.07 -34.94
N SER A 3 1.76 6.68 -33.80
CA SER A 3 2.45 6.05 -32.68
C SER A 3 1.47 5.15 -31.94
N ARG A 4 1.61 3.85 -32.13
CA ARG A 4 1.00 2.84 -31.26
C ARG A 4 1.86 2.71 -30.00
N SER A 5 1.44 3.31 -28.89
CA SER A 5 1.85 2.84 -27.56
C SER A 5 0.58 2.44 -26.81
N GLY A 6 0.09 1.27 -27.10
CA GLY A 6 -0.97 0.63 -26.33
C GLY A 6 -0.35 -0.18 -25.20
N ALA A 7 0.10 0.48 -24.14
CA ALA A 7 0.22 -0.21 -22.86
C ALA A 7 -1.21 -0.48 -22.37
N ALA A 8 -1.55 -1.75 -22.10
CA ALA A 8 -2.81 -2.09 -21.48
C ALA A 8 -2.91 -1.33 -20.15
N PRO A 9 -4.09 -0.77 -19.80
CA PRO A 9 -4.24 -0.05 -18.55
C PRO A 9 -3.83 -0.98 -17.40
N HIS A 10 -2.92 -0.51 -16.55
CA HIS A 10 -2.51 -1.23 -15.34
C HIS A 10 -3.76 -1.52 -14.51
N SER A 11 -4.08 -2.80 -14.35
CA SER A 11 -5.28 -3.22 -13.64
C SER A 11 -4.88 -3.55 -12.20
N TYR A 12 -5.15 -2.62 -11.30
CA TYR A 12 -4.99 -2.86 -9.86
C TYR A 12 -5.82 -4.09 -9.44
N ALA A 13 -5.20 -4.99 -8.68
CA ALA A 13 -5.82 -6.27 -8.34
C ALA A 13 -6.96 -6.14 -7.32
N ILE A 14 -7.01 -5.05 -6.58
CA ILE A 14 -7.91 -4.83 -5.44
C ILE A 14 -9.00 -3.84 -5.86
N ALA A 15 -10.27 -4.14 -5.55
CA ALA A 15 -11.39 -3.25 -5.87
C ALA A 15 -11.36 -1.96 -5.03
N GLY A 16 -11.78 -0.83 -5.64
CA GLY A 16 -11.97 0.46 -4.99
C GLY A 16 -13.39 0.63 -4.41
N GLY A 17 -13.83 1.89 -4.23
CA GLY A 17 -15.16 2.24 -3.73
C GLY A 17 -15.27 2.19 -2.20
N GLU A 18 -16.53 2.17 -1.68
CA GLU A 18 -16.79 2.17 -0.23
C GLU A 18 -16.23 0.92 0.46
N ASP A 19 -16.32 -0.24 -0.18
CA ASP A 19 -15.76 -1.48 0.35
C ASP A 19 -14.23 -1.44 0.38
N GLY A 20 -13.62 -0.86 -0.66
CA GLY A 20 -12.20 -0.57 -0.71
C GLY A 20 -11.77 0.34 0.44
N LYS A 21 -12.59 1.38 0.76
CA LYS A 21 -12.32 2.28 1.89
C LYS A 21 -12.29 1.53 3.23
N ARG A 22 -13.28 0.68 3.52
CA ARG A 22 -13.30 -0.11 4.77
C ARG A 22 -12.05 -0.97 4.95
N ARG A 23 -11.56 -1.56 3.86
CA ARG A 23 -10.30 -2.30 3.89
C ARG A 23 -9.11 -1.38 4.16
N LEU A 24 -9.06 -0.20 3.53
CA LEU A 24 -8.00 0.80 3.75
C LEU A 24 -8.02 1.33 5.17
N ASP A 25 -9.20 1.55 5.77
CA ASP A 25 -9.35 1.95 7.17
C ASP A 25 -8.75 0.88 8.09
N LEU A 26 -9.15 -0.38 7.93
CA LEU A 26 -8.63 -1.50 8.71
C LEU A 26 -7.11 -1.67 8.56
N LEU A 27 -6.62 -1.57 7.34
CA LEU A 27 -5.18 -1.66 7.05
C LEU A 27 -4.42 -0.47 7.67
N SER A 28 -5.02 0.71 7.65
CA SER A 28 -4.46 1.89 8.30
C SER A 28 -4.35 1.70 9.81
N ASP A 29 -5.38 1.18 10.47
CA ASP A 29 -5.36 0.91 11.91
C ASP A 29 -4.25 -0.07 12.28
N ILE A 30 -4.09 -1.16 11.52
CA ILE A 30 -3.02 -2.16 11.71
C ILE A 30 -1.64 -1.53 11.59
N MET A 31 -1.46 -0.63 10.63
CA MET A 31 -0.14 -0.13 10.23
C MET A 31 0.24 1.18 10.91
N ARG A 32 -0.72 1.93 11.45
CA ARG A 32 -0.54 3.33 11.83
C ARG A 32 0.64 3.56 12.76
N GLU A 33 0.77 2.78 13.81
CA GLU A 33 1.86 2.93 14.79
C GLU A 33 3.24 2.74 14.12
N THR A 34 3.38 1.69 13.32
CA THR A 34 4.65 1.37 12.65
C THR A 34 4.96 2.33 11.52
N THR A 35 3.95 2.82 10.80
CA THR A 35 4.11 3.86 9.77
C THR A 35 4.53 5.19 10.41
N LEU A 36 3.89 5.63 11.50
CA LEU A 36 4.30 6.85 12.20
C LEU A 36 5.74 6.77 12.68
N ARG A 37 6.16 5.62 13.21
CA ARG A 37 7.55 5.41 13.59
C ARG A 37 8.51 5.41 12.39
N LEU A 38 8.07 4.88 11.23
CA LEU A 38 8.85 4.99 9.99
C LEU A 38 9.06 6.45 9.58
N LEU A 39 8.00 7.25 9.61
CA LEU A 39 8.06 8.67 9.25
C LEU A 39 9.00 9.45 10.18
N GLU A 40 8.96 9.16 11.49
CA GLU A 40 9.88 9.72 12.48
C GLU A 40 11.34 9.31 12.22
N ASP A 41 11.60 8.00 12.07
CA ASP A 41 12.93 7.44 11.81
C ASP A 41 13.52 7.94 10.48
N ALA A 42 12.68 8.20 9.48
CA ALA A 42 13.03 8.79 8.20
C ALA A 42 13.21 10.31 8.28
N GLY A 43 12.86 10.93 9.41
CA GLY A 43 13.09 12.34 9.71
C GLY A 43 12.07 13.29 9.10
N LEU A 44 10.80 12.87 8.92
CA LEU A 44 9.72 13.78 8.58
C LEU A 44 9.56 14.84 9.67
N ARG A 45 9.43 16.12 9.30
CA ARG A 45 9.43 17.25 10.23
C ARG A 45 8.54 18.39 9.79
N ARG A 46 8.31 19.31 10.71
CA ARG A 46 7.56 20.55 10.44
C ARG A 46 8.15 21.30 9.26
N GLY A 47 7.27 21.86 8.42
CA GLY A 47 7.65 22.63 7.24
C GLY A 47 8.05 21.79 6.03
N ASP A 48 8.08 20.45 6.12
CA ASP A 48 8.39 19.61 4.97
C ASP A 48 7.33 19.75 3.87
N ARG A 49 7.77 19.71 2.61
CA ARG A 49 6.93 19.54 1.43
C ARG A 49 6.96 18.06 1.04
N VAL A 50 5.83 17.41 1.20
CA VAL A 50 5.70 15.95 1.16
C VAL A 50 4.92 15.50 -0.06
N LEU A 51 5.32 14.39 -0.66
CA LEU A 51 4.54 13.61 -1.61
C LEU A 51 4.19 12.25 -1.00
N ASP A 52 2.89 11.90 -0.96
CA ASP A 52 2.39 10.58 -0.63
C ASP A 52 1.91 9.89 -1.91
N VAL A 53 2.62 8.88 -2.38
CA VAL A 53 2.38 8.22 -3.66
C VAL A 53 1.58 6.95 -3.47
N GLY A 54 0.43 6.84 -4.18
CA GLY A 54 -0.55 5.78 -3.93
C GLY A 54 -1.23 6.00 -2.57
N CYS A 55 -1.64 7.24 -2.30
CA CYS A 55 -2.14 7.64 -0.97
C CYS A 55 -3.48 6.99 -0.59
N GLY A 56 -4.19 6.38 -1.54
CA GLY A 56 -5.48 5.73 -1.30
C GLY A 56 -6.47 6.65 -0.57
N GLY A 57 -7.03 6.17 0.54
CA GLY A 57 -7.96 6.94 1.39
C GLY A 57 -7.34 8.10 2.18
N GLY A 58 -6.06 8.43 1.97
CA GLY A 58 -5.41 9.62 2.54
C GLY A 58 -5.00 9.51 4.01
N HIS A 59 -5.11 8.35 4.64
CA HIS A 59 -4.82 8.20 6.07
C HIS A 59 -3.39 8.63 6.44
N VAL A 60 -2.38 8.17 5.69
CA VAL A 60 -0.98 8.55 5.94
C VAL A 60 -0.74 10.00 5.56
N ALA A 61 -1.34 10.48 4.46
CA ALA A 61 -1.25 11.88 4.07
C ALA A 61 -1.79 12.82 5.16
N LEU A 62 -2.89 12.45 5.84
CA LEU A 62 -3.45 13.20 6.96
C LEU A 62 -2.53 13.17 8.20
N ASP A 63 -1.96 12.00 8.54
CA ASP A 63 -0.99 11.89 9.63
C ASP A 63 0.26 12.73 9.34
N MET A 64 0.78 12.70 8.09
CA MET A 64 1.90 13.52 7.67
C MET A 64 1.57 15.02 7.72
N ALA A 65 0.36 15.42 7.32
CA ALA A 65 -0.08 16.82 7.39
C ALA A 65 -0.10 17.36 8.83
N GLN A 66 -0.45 16.53 9.81
CA GLN A 66 -0.35 16.88 11.22
C GLN A 66 1.11 17.09 11.66
N ILE A 67 2.03 16.24 11.19
CA ILE A 67 3.45 16.32 11.53
C ILE A 67 4.09 17.58 10.92
N VAL A 68 3.83 17.84 9.63
CA VAL A 68 4.46 18.98 8.92
C VAL A 68 3.89 20.33 9.37
N GLY A 69 2.65 20.34 9.89
CA GLY A 69 1.99 21.53 10.45
C GLY A 69 1.68 22.59 9.39
N SER A 70 1.35 23.81 9.85
CA SER A 70 0.86 24.91 9.01
C SER A 70 1.90 25.48 8.02
N GLU A 71 3.18 25.24 8.25
CA GLU A 71 4.27 25.67 7.38
C GLU A 71 4.66 24.61 6.34
N GLY A 72 4.17 23.38 6.47
CA GLY A 72 4.40 22.29 5.54
C GLY A 72 3.24 22.10 4.57
N HIS A 73 3.43 21.17 3.65
CA HIS A 73 2.41 20.82 2.66
C HIS A 73 2.54 19.36 2.27
N VAL A 74 1.40 18.65 2.18
CA VAL A 74 1.34 17.27 1.72
C VAL A 74 0.53 17.19 0.43
N LEU A 75 1.10 16.61 -0.61
CA LEU A 75 0.40 16.23 -1.83
C LEU A 75 0.22 14.71 -1.82
N GLY A 76 -1.01 14.23 -1.72
CA GLY A 76 -1.37 12.83 -1.94
C GLY A 76 -1.73 12.61 -3.40
N ILE A 77 -1.15 11.61 -4.03
CA ILE A 77 -1.54 11.20 -5.39
C ILE A 77 -2.00 9.74 -5.40
N ASP A 78 -3.06 9.48 -6.16
CA ASP A 78 -3.54 8.14 -6.47
C ASP A 78 -4.13 8.12 -7.89
N PHE A 79 -4.19 6.95 -8.52
CA PHE A 79 -4.77 6.83 -9.87
C PHE A 79 -6.31 6.76 -9.82
N ASP A 80 -6.91 6.36 -8.68
CA ASP A 80 -8.36 6.23 -8.48
C ASP A 80 -8.97 7.56 -7.99
N PRO A 81 -9.68 8.32 -8.85
CA PRO A 81 -10.30 9.57 -8.46
C PRO A 81 -11.37 9.41 -7.39
N HIS A 82 -12.03 8.24 -7.33
CA HIS A 82 -13.10 8.01 -6.37
C HIS A 82 -12.56 7.90 -4.94
N VAL A 83 -11.46 7.17 -4.72
CA VAL A 83 -10.83 7.07 -3.40
C VAL A 83 -10.31 8.43 -2.92
N LEU A 84 -9.86 9.28 -3.86
CA LEU A 84 -9.42 10.64 -3.55
C LEU A 84 -10.56 11.58 -3.15
N GLU A 85 -11.79 11.37 -3.63
CA GLU A 85 -12.96 12.12 -3.15
C GLU A 85 -13.23 11.83 -1.68
N LEU A 86 -13.15 10.56 -1.28
CA LEU A 86 -13.28 10.14 0.11
C LEU A 86 -12.15 10.73 0.98
N ALA A 87 -10.91 10.71 0.49
CA ALA A 87 -9.77 11.32 1.18
C ALA A 87 -9.96 12.84 1.39
N ARG A 88 -10.46 13.55 0.38
CA ARG A 88 -10.79 15.00 0.48
C ARG A 88 -11.89 15.27 1.50
N GLU A 89 -12.90 14.41 1.53
CA GLU A 89 -13.98 14.53 2.52
C GLU A 89 -13.45 14.34 3.94
N ASP A 90 -12.61 13.32 4.17
CA ASP A 90 -12.02 13.05 5.48
C ASP A 90 -11.07 14.19 5.91
N ALA A 91 -10.28 14.76 5.00
CA ALA A 91 -9.46 15.94 5.28
C ALA A 91 -10.29 17.15 5.70
N ARG A 92 -11.42 17.40 5.02
CA ARG A 92 -12.34 18.51 5.39
C ARG A 92 -12.98 18.27 6.76
N LYS A 93 -13.40 17.04 7.06
CA LYS A 93 -13.96 16.68 8.38
C LYS A 93 -12.94 16.86 9.51
N ALA A 94 -11.67 16.52 9.23
CA ALA A 94 -10.57 16.69 10.18
C ALA A 94 -10.05 18.13 10.30
N GLY A 95 -10.53 19.06 9.46
CA GLY A 95 -10.07 20.47 9.45
C GLY A 95 -8.61 20.63 9.01
N VAL A 96 -8.06 19.69 8.23
CA VAL A 96 -6.66 19.70 7.80
C VAL A 96 -6.56 20.41 6.44
N GLY A 97 -6.02 21.64 6.45
CA GLY A 97 -5.88 22.49 5.26
C GLY A 97 -4.53 22.38 4.54
N THR A 98 -3.58 21.64 5.09
CA THR A 98 -2.21 21.51 4.55
C THR A 98 -2.01 20.25 3.71
N VAL A 99 -3.11 19.56 3.35
CA VAL A 99 -3.10 18.40 2.46
C VAL A 99 -3.92 18.66 1.21
N GLU A 100 -3.39 18.28 0.07
CA GLU A 100 -4.06 18.28 -1.23
C GLU A 100 -4.02 16.89 -1.84
N PHE A 101 -5.03 16.56 -2.67
CA PHE A 101 -5.10 15.28 -3.36
C PHE A 101 -5.27 15.47 -4.87
N ALA A 102 -4.47 14.77 -5.67
CA ALA A 102 -4.50 14.83 -7.12
C ALA A 102 -4.54 13.45 -7.77
N THR A 103 -5.35 13.30 -8.82
CA THR A 103 -5.36 12.06 -9.61
C THR A 103 -4.12 12.01 -10.48
N ALA A 104 -3.26 11.02 -10.26
CA ALA A 104 -2.06 10.82 -11.04
C ALA A 104 -1.59 9.36 -11.00
N ASP A 105 -0.91 8.92 -12.07
CA ASP A 105 -0.24 7.64 -12.14
C ASP A 105 1.22 7.79 -11.69
N ALA A 106 1.65 6.95 -10.75
CA ALA A 106 3.02 6.93 -10.23
C ALA A 106 4.09 6.75 -11.33
N HIS A 107 3.75 6.06 -12.44
CA HIS A 107 4.66 5.89 -13.57
C HIS A 107 4.87 7.18 -14.36
N GLY A 108 3.89 8.06 -14.41
CA GLY A 108 3.88 9.27 -15.23
C GLY A 108 3.98 10.56 -14.46
N PHE A 109 3.76 10.55 -13.16
CA PHE A 109 3.77 11.77 -12.35
C PHE A 109 5.13 12.44 -12.37
N ASP A 110 5.13 13.75 -12.63
CA ASP A 110 6.31 14.61 -12.67
C ASP A 110 6.00 15.89 -11.88
N GLY A 111 6.63 16.01 -10.73
CA GLY A 111 6.38 17.10 -9.80
C GLY A 111 7.57 17.33 -8.86
N GLY A 112 7.41 18.25 -7.95
CA GLY A 112 8.46 18.52 -6.96
C GLY A 112 9.12 19.89 -7.15
N PRO A 113 10.27 20.11 -6.54
CA PRO A 113 10.96 19.18 -5.64
C PRO A 113 10.24 18.99 -4.30
N PHE A 114 10.36 17.78 -3.73
CA PHE A 114 9.82 17.43 -2.41
C PHE A 114 10.95 17.22 -1.40
N SER A 115 10.76 17.65 -0.16
CA SER A 115 11.74 17.39 0.90
C SER A 115 11.55 15.98 1.51
N PHE A 116 10.36 15.39 1.31
CA PHE A 116 10.03 14.04 1.77
C PHE A 116 9.09 13.35 0.79
N ILE A 117 9.36 12.08 0.49
CA ILE A 117 8.46 11.24 -0.32
C ILE A 117 8.12 9.97 0.47
N HIS A 118 6.83 9.62 0.47
CA HIS A 118 6.33 8.39 1.08
C HIS A 118 5.57 7.55 0.05
N ALA A 119 5.65 6.22 0.19
CA ALA A 119 4.80 5.28 -0.53
C ALA A 119 4.55 4.04 0.32
N ARG A 120 3.28 3.60 0.41
CA ARG A 120 2.89 2.39 1.14
C ARG A 120 2.07 1.47 0.25
N PHE A 121 2.53 0.19 0.13
CA PHE A 121 1.85 -0.85 -0.67
C PHE A 121 1.61 -0.43 -2.12
N LEU A 122 2.52 0.36 -2.65
CA LEU A 122 2.49 0.83 -4.03
C LEU A 122 3.35 -0.04 -4.94
N LEU A 123 4.62 -0.23 -4.57
CA LEU A 123 5.61 -0.81 -5.47
C LEU A 123 5.33 -2.29 -5.76
N SER A 124 4.69 -3.01 -4.83
CA SER A 124 4.21 -4.38 -5.07
C SER A 124 3.10 -4.48 -6.12
N HIS A 125 2.44 -3.37 -6.45
CA HIS A 125 1.33 -3.33 -7.40
C HIS A 125 1.68 -2.71 -8.75
N VAL A 126 2.88 -2.19 -8.92
CA VAL A 126 3.32 -1.58 -10.18
C VAL A 126 4.22 -2.52 -10.98
N SER A 127 4.19 -2.40 -12.31
CA SER A 127 5.24 -2.95 -13.14
C SER A 127 6.49 -2.09 -13.03
N GLU A 128 7.67 -2.69 -13.19
CA GLU A 128 8.96 -1.99 -13.14
C GLU A 128 9.16 -1.15 -11.84
N PRO A 129 9.02 -1.76 -10.64
CA PRO A 129 9.08 -1.02 -9.37
C PRO A 129 10.40 -0.27 -9.17
N GLU A 130 11.51 -0.77 -9.71
CA GLU A 130 12.80 -0.11 -9.71
C GLU A 130 12.75 1.23 -10.44
N ARG A 131 12.11 1.26 -11.61
CA ARG A 131 11.94 2.48 -12.41
C ARG A 131 11.03 3.50 -11.73
N VAL A 132 9.95 3.04 -11.11
CA VAL A 132 9.09 3.91 -10.29
C VAL A 132 9.88 4.47 -9.12
N PHE A 133 10.65 3.66 -8.42
CA PHE A 133 11.48 4.10 -7.30
C PHE A 133 12.52 5.17 -7.73
N ASP A 134 13.22 4.96 -8.85
CA ASP A 134 14.17 5.95 -9.40
C ASP A 134 13.48 7.27 -9.74
N ARG A 135 12.26 7.20 -10.25
CA ARG A 135 11.45 8.39 -10.56
C ARG A 135 11.06 9.15 -9.29
N LEU A 136 10.62 8.44 -8.24
CA LEU A 136 10.35 9.05 -6.94
C LEU A 136 11.59 9.74 -6.38
N LYS A 137 12.73 9.07 -6.44
CA LYS A 137 14.01 9.66 -6.03
C LYS A 137 14.36 10.92 -6.80
N ALA A 138 14.13 10.96 -8.13
CA ALA A 138 14.42 12.12 -8.97
C ALA A 138 13.59 13.36 -8.61
N MET A 139 12.45 13.19 -7.95
CA MET A 139 11.58 14.28 -7.48
C MET A 139 11.99 14.84 -6.10
N LEU A 140 13.02 14.26 -5.44
CA LEU A 140 13.51 14.79 -4.18
C LEU A 140 14.30 16.08 -4.36
N ALA A 141 14.11 16.99 -3.44
CA ALA A 141 15.00 18.14 -3.26
C ALA A 141 16.40 17.68 -2.81
N PRO A 142 17.45 18.48 -3.00
CA PRO A 142 18.75 18.20 -2.42
C PRO A 142 18.65 17.96 -0.90
N GLY A 143 19.17 16.81 -0.42
CA GLY A 143 19.04 16.38 0.96
C GLY A 143 17.62 15.89 1.35
N GLY A 144 16.77 15.68 0.37
CA GLY A 144 15.44 15.09 0.56
C GLY A 144 15.52 13.63 0.99
N ARG A 145 14.42 13.13 1.54
CA ARG A 145 14.30 11.79 2.15
C ARG A 145 13.13 11.04 1.54
N ILE A 146 13.28 9.74 1.46
CA ILE A 146 12.24 8.83 0.98
C ILE A 146 12.00 7.74 2.03
N ALA A 147 10.75 7.38 2.26
CA ALA A 147 10.34 6.28 3.09
C ALA A 147 9.31 5.43 2.32
N VAL A 148 9.57 4.14 2.20
CA VAL A 148 8.71 3.19 1.48
C VAL A 148 8.45 1.99 2.35
N GLU A 149 7.20 1.51 2.35
CA GLU A 149 6.84 0.26 3.02
C GLU A 149 6.01 -0.62 2.10
N ASP A 150 6.37 -1.91 2.06
CA ASP A 150 5.69 -2.88 1.21
C ASP A 150 5.72 -4.28 1.78
N ILE A 151 4.91 -5.18 1.20
CA ILE A 151 4.70 -6.53 1.71
C ILE A 151 5.64 -7.57 1.10
N ASP A 152 5.89 -8.61 1.91
CA ASP A 152 6.36 -9.92 1.47
C ASP A 152 5.31 -10.96 1.87
N MET A 153 4.42 -11.29 0.91
CA MET A 153 3.30 -12.19 1.11
C MET A 153 3.74 -13.59 1.57
N SER A 154 4.89 -14.06 1.13
CA SER A 154 5.40 -15.39 1.51
C SER A 154 5.69 -15.54 3.00
N GLY A 155 5.72 -14.45 3.75
CA GLY A 155 5.86 -14.48 5.20
C GLY A 155 4.56 -14.75 5.96
N ALA A 156 3.40 -14.61 5.30
CA ALA A 156 2.11 -14.82 5.96
C ALA A 156 1.91 -16.29 6.36
N TYR A 157 1.29 -16.50 7.52
CA TYR A 157 0.89 -17.84 8.00
C TYR A 157 -0.32 -17.75 8.93
N CYS A 158 -0.89 -18.88 9.27
CA CYS A 158 -1.94 -18.97 10.30
C CYS A 158 -1.70 -20.17 11.23
N PHE A 159 -2.36 -20.16 12.37
CA PHE A 159 -2.38 -21.31 13.28
C PHE A 159 -3.79 -21.52 13.82
N PRO A 160 -4.30 -22.78 13.84
CA PRO A 160 -3.71 -23.93 13.13
C PRO A 160 -3.66 -23.72 11.63
N ALA A 161 -2.91 -24.55 10.89
CA ALA A 161 -2.85 -24.49 9.42
C ALA A 161 -4.26 -24.64 8.83
N ASP A 162 -4.57 -23.83 7.81
CA ASP A 162 -5.88 -23.77 7.18
C ASP A 162 -5.77 -23.63 5.66
N ALA A 163 -6.37 -24.56 4.92
CA ALA A 163 -6.28 -24.62 3.48
C ALA A 163 -6.88 -23.37 2.77
N ALA A 164 -7.88 -22.71 3.38
CA ALA A 164 -8.45 -21.49 2.80
C ALA A 164 -7.49 -20.31 2.93
N GLN A 165 -6.73 -20.22 4.03
CA GLN A 165 -5.67 -19.21 4.19
C GLN A 165 -4.55 -19.42 3.14
N ASP A 166 -4.10 -20.67 2.95
CA ASP A 166 -3.08 -21.00 1.94
C ASP A 166 -3.58 -20.68 0.53
N ARG A 167 -4.85 -21.04 0.23
CA ARG A 167 -5.45 -20.78 -1.08
C ARG A 167 -5.63 -19.29 -1.34
N TYR A 168 -6.06 -18.52 -0.34
CA TYR A 168 -6.13 -17.06 -0.42
C TYR A 168 -4.76 -16.45 -0.76
N GLN A 169 -3.68 -16.87 -0.07
CA GLN A 169 -2.34 -16.36 -0.34
C GLN A 169 -1.89 -16.64 -1.78
N ALA A 170 -2.15 -17.87 -2.27
CA ALA A 170 -1.83 -18.24 -3.63
C ALA A 170 -2.61 -17.41 -4.66
N LEU A 171 -3.92 -17.24 -4.45
CA LEU A 171 -4.79 -16.45 -5.33
C LEU A 171 -4.41 -14.97 -5.35
N TYR A 172 -4.15 -14.38 -4.18
CA TYR A 172 -3.69 -12.99 -4.07
C TYR A 172 -2.37 -12.78 -4.83
N THR A 173 -1.39 -13.64 -4.57
CA THR A 173 -0.06 -13.56 -5.22
C THR A 173 -0.18 -13.65 -6.74
N GLU A 174 -0.98 -14.59 -7.24
CA GLU A 174 -1.17 -14.76 -8.67
C GLU A 174 -1.98 -13.60 -9.30
N ALA A 175 -2.99 -13.07 -8.61
CA ALA A 175 -3.75 -11.91 -9.07
C ALA A 175 -2.85 -10.66 -9.21
N VAL A 176 -2.00 -10.40 -8.21
CA VAL A 176 -1.01 -9.31 -8.27
C VAL A 176 -0.04 -9.51 -9.42
N ARG A 177 0.48 -10.73 -9.60
CA ARG A 177 1.40 -11.07 -10.69
C ARG A 177 0.75 -10.87 -12.07
N ARG A 178 -0.52 -11.25 -12.24
CA ARG A 178 -1.28 -11.03 -13.49
C ARG A 178 -1.55 -9.55 -13.75
N GLY A 179 -1.63 -8.74 -12.69
CA GLY A 179 -1.70 -7.28 -12.79
C GLY A 179 -0.36 -6.60 -13.11
N GLY A 180 0.75 -7.36 -13.19
CA GLY A 180 2.09 -6.85 -13.47
C GLY A 180 2.93 -6.53 -12.23
N GLY A 181 2.41 -6.78 -11.01
CA GLY A 181 3.08 -6.54 -9.75
C GLY A 181 3.82 -7.76 -9.18
N ASP A 182 4.35 -7.59 -7.96
CA ASP A 182 5.04 -8.63 -7.20
C ASP A 182 4.62 -8.56 -5.72
N ALA A 183 3.74 -9.45 -5.28
CA ALA A 183 3.26 -9.52 -3.90
C ALA A 183 4.37 -9.86 -2.87
N ASN A 184 5.57 -10.19 -3.34
CA ASN A 184 6.73 -10.47 -2.51
C ASN A 184 7.83 -9.41 -2.65
N LEU A 185 7.52 -8.24 -3.21
CA LEU A 185 8.49 -7.18 -3.45
C LEU A 185 9.22 -6.75 -2.18
N GLY A 186 8.53 -6.75 -1.03
CA GLY A 186 9.10 -6.30 0.24
C GLY A 186 10.47 -6.91 0.53
N ARG A 187 10.68 -8.20 0.27
CA ARG A 187 11.99 -8.85 0.47
C ARG A 187 13.12 -8.27 -0.39
N ARG A 188 12.79 -7.66 -1.55
CA ARG A 188 13.75 -7.03 -2.46
C ARG A 188 13.87 -5.52 -2.24
N LEU A 189 12.95 -4.91 -1.52
CA LEU A 189 12.88 -3.45 -1.34
C LEU A 189 14.20 -2.82 -0.84
N PRO A 190 14.94 -3.40 0.13
CA PRO A 190 16.26 -2.90 0.50
C PRO A 190 17.26 -2.89 -0.65
N ALA A 191 17.26 -3.94 -1.50
CA ALA A 191 18.15 -4.01 -2.65
C ALA A 191 17.77 -2.98 -3.72
N VAL A 192 16.48 -2.75 -3.95
CA VAL A 192 15.99 -1.69 -4.86
C VAL A 192 16.49 -0.32 -4.40
N ALA A 193 16.34 0.01 -3.12
CA ALA A 193 16.78 1.29 -2.57
C ALA A 193 18.31 1.48 -2.66
N LEU A 194 19.08 0.45 -2.34
CA LEU A 194 20.55 0.49 -2.44
C LEU A 194 21.01 0.64 -3.89
N ALA A 195 20.39 -0.09 -4.83
CA ALA A 195 20.69 0.01 -6.26
C ALA A 195 20.38 1.40 -6.81
N ALA A 196 19.34 2.05 -6.30
CA ALA A 196 19.03 3.44 -6.60
C ALA A 196 20.00 4.46 -5.96
N GLY A 197 20.98 4.00 -5.17
CA GLY A 197 22.00 4.85 -4.54
C GLY A 197 21.54 5.57 -3.27
N LEU A 198 20.51 5.07 -2.58
CA LEU A 198 20.14 5.60 -1.28
C LEU A 198 21.10 5.14 -0.18
N HIS A 199 21.38 6.01 0.78
CA HIS A 199 21.90 5.62 2.08
C HIS A 199 20.78 5.00 2.90
N ALA A 200 20.39 3.76 2.52
CA ALA A 200 19.16 3.12 3.01
C ALA A 200 19.36 2.46 4.38
N ARG A 201 18.35 2.64 5.23
CA ARG A 201 18.06 1.82 6.41
C ARG A 201 16.80 1.03 6.15
N TRP A 202 16.61 -0.09 6.84
CA TRP A 202 15.38 -0.87 6.73
C TRP A 202 15.04 -1.59 8.03
N ARG A 203 13.78 -1.95 8.14
CA ARG A 203 13.23 -2.74 9.24
C ARG A 203 12.21 -3.71 8.67
N VAL A 204 12.10 -4.88 9.29
CA VAL A 204 11.09 -5.88 8.97
C VAL A 204 10.29 -6.17 10.24
N PHE A 205 8.97 -6.23 10.11
CA PHE A 205 8.07 -6.65 11.17
C PHE A 205 6.89 -7.44 10.60
N GLN A 206 6.13 -8.10 11.45
CA GLN A 206 5.00 -8.90 11.04
C GLN A 206 3.85 -8.72 12.04
N PRO A 207 2.71 -8.14 11.62
CA PRO A 207 1.52 -8.11 12.45
C PRO A 207 0.94 -9.51 12.64
N VAL A 208 0.62 -9.87 13.90
CA VAL A 208 0.00 -11.15 14.25
C VAL A 208 -1.22 -10.88 15.12
N HIS A 209 -2.37 -11.40 14.70
CA HIS A 209 -3.65 -11.17 15.35
C HIS A 209 -4.32 -12.48 15.78
N ALA A 210 -4.59 -12.62 17.08
CA ALA A 210 -5.36 -13.73 17.64
C ALA A 210 -6.83 -13.33 17.91
N ALA A 211 -7.12 -12.04 17.94
CA ALA A 211 -8.45 -11.47 18.15
C ALA A 211 -8.54 -10.10 17.48
N GLY A 212 -9.73 -9.51 17.45
CA GLY A 212 -9.96 -8.16 16.92
C GLY A 212 -10.39 -8.15 15.46
N PRO A 213 -10.85 -6.98 14.97
CA PRO A 213 -11.29 -6.81 13.58
C PRO A 213 -10.15 -7.00 12.57
N GLU A 214 -8.90 -6.79 12.97
CA GLU A 214 -7.70 -6.89 12.14
C GLU A 214 -7.51 -8.33 11.60
N LYS A 215 -7.97 -9.32 12.35
CA LYS A 215 -7.94 -10.74 11.96
C LYS A 215 -8.79 -11.03 10.72
N ARG A 216 -9.76 -10.16 10.39
CA ARG A 216 -10.62 -10.26 9.21
C ARG A 216 -9.99 -9.72 7.93
N LEU A 217 -8.79 -9.13 7.98
CA LEU A 217 -8.18 -8.49 6.81
C LEU A 217 -8.04 -9.45 5.62
N THR A 218 -7.76 -10.74 5.86
CA THR A 218 -7.65 -11.75 4.79
C THR A 218 -8.99 -11.99 4.10
N ALA A 219 -10.09 -12.11 4.87
CA ALA A 219 -11.43 -12.29 4.32
C ALA A 219 -11.88 -11.05 3.53
N VAL A 220 -11.69 -9.85 4.09
CA VAL A 220 -12.02 -8.58 3.41
C VAL A 220 -11.22 -8.42 2.13
N THR A 221 -9.93 -8.78 2.15
CA THR A 221 -9.09 -8.70 0.95
C THR A 221 -9.49 -9.74 -0.10
N MET A 222 -9.92 -10.95 0.30
CA MET A 222 -10.43 -11.97 -0.62
C MET A 222 -11.63 -11.46 -1.42
N ASP A 223 -12.57 -10.77 -0.77
CA ASP A 223 -13.70 -10.14 -1.45
C ASP A 223 -13.25 -9.03 -2.42
N MET A 224 -12.27 -8.21 -2.02
CA MET A 224 -11.77 -7.11 -2.85
C MET A 224 -11.02 -7.57 -4.10
N ILE A 225 -10.38 -8.73 -4.08
CA ILE A 225 -9.71 -9.29 -5.26
C ILE A 225 -10.63 -10.13 -6.15
N ARG A 226 -11.88 -10.40 -5.76
CA ARG A 226 -12.88 -11.18 -6.49
C ARG A 226 -12.92 -10.84 -7.97
N GLY A 227 -13.06 -9.54 -8.28
CA GLY A 227 -13.16 -9.07 -9.68
C GLY A 227 -11.92 -9.43 -10.51
N SER A 228 -10.74 -9.36 -9.93
CA SER A 228 -9.48 -9.75 -10.57
C SER A 228 -9.36 -11.26 -10.72
N LEU A 229 -9.78 -12.04 -9.70
CA LEU A 229 -9.79 -13.50 -9.78
C LEU A 229 -10.66 -14.01 -10.92
N LEU A 230 -11.87 -13.47 -11.05
CA LEU A 230 -12.80 -13.82 -12.13
C LEU A 230 -12.27 -13.40 -13.51
N ARG A 231 -11.77 -12.17 -13.62
CA ARG A 231 -11.20 -11.64 -14.88
C ARG A 231 -10.03 -12.47 -15.38
N TYR A 232 -9.19 -12.94 -14.48
CA TYR A 232 -8.00 -13.74 -14.82
C TYR A 232 -8.27 -15.24 -14.88
N GLY A 233 -9.50 -15.70 -14.58
CA GLY A 233 -9.85 -17.13 -14.55
C GLY A 233 -9.07 -17.92 -13.49
N LEU A 234 -8.80 -17.31 -12.32
CA LEU A 234 -8.00 -17.92 -11.24
C LEU A 234 -8.85 -18.72 -10.25
N ALA A 235 -10.13 -18.41 -10.15
CA ALA A 235 -11.08 -19.09 -9.29
C ALA A 235 -12.52 -18.87 -9.82
N GLU A 236 -13.40 -19.82 -9.52
CA GLU A 236 -14.84 -19.72 -9.81
C GLU A 236 -15.59 -19.00 -8.69
N PRO A 237 -16.77 -18.36 -8.95
CA PRO A 237 -17.52 -17.63 -7.94
C PRO A 237 -17.77 -18.44 -6.66
N GLY A 238 -18.19 -19.69 -6.79
CA GLY A 238 -18.46 -20.57 -5.63
C GLY A 238 -17.22 -20.93 -4.82
N GLU A 239 -16.04 -21.03 -5.45
CA GLU A 239 -14.77 -21.22 -4.74
C GLU A 239 -14.42 -19.97 -3.92
N ILE A 240 -14.59 -18.77 -4.51
CA ILE A 240 -14.32 -17.51 -3.82
C ILE A 240 -15.23 -17.37 -2.60
N ASP A 241 -16.52 -17.66 -2.75
CA ASP A 241 -17.50 -17.60 -1.65
C ASP A 241 -17.12 -18.56 -0.51
N ALA A 242 -16.79 -19.80 -0.83
CA ALA A 242 -16.40 -20.80 0.16
C ALA A 242 -15.11 -20.42 0.91
N ILE A 243 -14.11 -19.87 0.21
CA ILE A 243 -12.88 -19.37 0.83
C ILE A 243 -13.21 -18.18 1.74
N THR A 244 -13.98 -17.20 1.29
CA THR A 244 -14.33 -16.01 2.08
C THR A 244 -15.11 -16.40 3.34
N GLU A 245 -16.07 -17.33 3.25
CA GLU A 245 -16.82 -17.85 4.40
C GLU A 245 -15.89 -18.53 5.41
N ARG A 246 -14.98 -19.39 4.93
CA ARG A 246 -14.00 -20.05 5.81
C ARG A 246 -13.04 -19.08 6.47
N LEU A 247 -12.54 -18.06 5.75
CA LEU A 247 -11.68 -17.02 6.31
C LEU A 247 -12.39 -16.20 7.40
N ASN A 248 -13.68 -15.89 7.22
CA ASN A 248 -14.49 -15.22 8.24
C ASN A 248 -14.67 -16.10 9.48
N ALA A 249 -15.03 -17.38 9.31
CA ALA A 249 -15.16 -18.33 10.42
C ALA A 249 -13.83 -18.49 11.18
N PHE A 250 -12.72 -18.55 10.46
CA PHE A 250 -11.37 -18.62 11.05
C PHE A 250 -11.05 -17.35 11.86
N ALA A 251 -11.46 -16.18 11.37
CA ALA A 251 -11.23 -14.91 12.06
C ALA A 251 -12.06 -14.80 13.36
N GLU A 252 -13.24 -15.43 13.43
CA GLU A 252 -14.11 -15.43 14.61
C GLU A 252 -13.66 -16.43 15.68
N ASP A 253 -12.95 -17.49 15.29
CA ASP A 253 -12.47 -18.50 16.21
C ASP A 253 -11.30 -17.96 17.07
N ARG A 254 -11.51 -17.90 18.38
CA ARG A 254 -10.52 -17.40 19.35
C ARG A 254 -9.34 -18.35 19.58
N SER A 255 -9.40 -19.57 19.08
CA SER A 255 -8.30 -20.54 19.15
C SER A 255 -7.33 -20.45 17.99
N THR A 256 -7.58 -19.54 17.03
CA THR A 256 -6.77 -19.36 15.83
C THR A 256 -6.02 -18.03 15.86
N LEU A 257 -4.93 -17.95 15.09
CA LEU A 257 -4.23 -16.71 14.82
C LEU A 257 -3.93 -16.54 13.32
N VAL A 258 -3.84 -15.29 12.88
CA VAL A 258 -3.42 -14.91 11.54
C VAL A 258 -2.19 -14.03 11.65
N ALA A 259 -1.08 -14.45 11.04
CA ALA A 259 0.08 -13.61 10.81
C ALA A 259 -0.02 -13.03 9.38
N LEU A 260 -0.18 -11.72 9.31
CA LEU A 260 -0.22 -10.99 8.04
C LEU A 260 1.12 -11.11 7.31
N PRO A 261 1.22 -10.69 6.04
CA PRO A 261 2.50 -10.65 5.36
C PRO A 261 3.58 -9.93 6.17
N ARG A 262 4.83 -10.29 5.98
CA ARG A 262 5.93 -9.47 6.50
C ARG A 262 5.87 -8.10 5.86
N MET A 263 6.02 -7.07 6.68
CA MET A 263 6.10 -5.68 6.27
C MET A 263 7.57 -5.29 6.24
N VAL A 264 8.02 -4.77 5.12
CA VAL A 264 9.39 -4.29 4.94
C VAL A 264 9.35 -2.78 4.74
N GLN A 265 9.98 -2.06 5.65
CA GLN A 265 10.13 -0.61 5.62
C GLN A 265 11.56 -0.26 5.24
N VAL A 266 11.72 0.64 4.28
CA VAL A 266 13.01 1.15 3.82
C VAL A 266 12.94 2.68 3.79
N TRP A 267 13.97 3.34 4.32
CA TRP A 267 14.07 4.80 4.31
C TRP A 267 15.52 5.26 4.17
N GLY A 268 15.69 6.45 3.63
CA GLY A 268 17.02 7.04 3.45
C GLY A 268 16.98 8.40 2.78
N ALA A 269 18.15 8.96 2.64
CA ALA A 269 18.42 10.22 1.90
C ALA A 269 19.27 9.92 0.66
N VAL A 270 19.23 10.86 -0.28
CA VAL A 270 20.03 10.85 -1.50
C VAL A 270 21.35 11.58 -1.23
#